data_6af45e196866a1aab4b0261a9be81725
#
_entry.id   6af45e196866a1aab4b0261a9be81725
#
_cell.length_a   1.000
_cell.length_b   1.000
_cell.length_c   1.000
_cell.angle_alpha   90.00
_cell.angle_beta   90.00
_cell.angle_gamma   90.00
#
_symmetry.space_group_name_H-M   'P 1'
#
loop_
_entity.id
_entity.type
_entity.pdbx_description
1 polymer ?
#
loop_
_entity_poly.entity_id
_entity_poly.type
_entity_poly.pdbx_seq_one_letter_code
_entity_poly.pdbx_strand_id
1 'polypeptide(L)'
;MHQDELPQTTTVAVVGAGLSGLTAARALHRQGVDVIVLEAAERIGGRVMGETTVLGSRLDLGGQWIGHDHHRVMGLAAELGLTQFPMHTGPLPAVIDGPRRVKIPSLLPSVLILTGLEVFSRLRTPKRWHATSAAEWLRKVPGRTTRRLLEVIALISWTADLDRMPIPAMISMIRHQGGLRTMLSTKGGAQDSLLVEGAGALVESLAAELGARVKLGHRVTSVSRNEHGVTLDTASGQVHATKVIVTAPPPTAARITFSPQLPAERVQMQQNMYMGSVYKAIAVYEKPFWRERSGGEFMVLDGPGRAVFDTTAPGGPGHLCVLVAGPEARELDGLDTAGRRRAVLGSLSEHVGPEVLEPAGWHEKSWHLDEHAGGGYMALPDIGFTEQLPLPSAPLGDIHWAGTETAHDHPGYLDGAIEAGTRAAREVTNALRE
;
A
#
# COMPACT_ATOMS: atom_id res chain seq x y z
N MET A 1 10.67 -27.73 -19.04
CA MET A 1 11.03 -28.23 -17.70
C MET A 1 12.45 -27.84 -17.31
N HIS A 2 12.89 -26.58 -17.41
CA HIS A 2 14.20 -26.10 -16.93
C HIS A 2 14.16 -24.65 -16.42
N GLN A 3 12.96 -24.08 -16.13
CA GLN A 3 12.85 -22.70 -15.70
C GLN A 3 12.88 -22.48 -14.17
N ASP A 4 12.89 -23.55 -13.36
CA ASP A 4 12.75 -23.48 -11.89
C ASP A 4 14.07 -23.69 -11.14
N GLU A 5 15.18 -24.02 -11.80
CA GLU A 5 16.47 -24.13 -11.12
C GLU A 5 17.02 -22.75 -10.75
N LEU A 6 17.40 -22.60 -9.48
CA LEU A 6 18.09 -21.41 -9.00
C LEU A 6 19.52 -21.40 -9.53
N PRO A 7 20.05 -20.26 -10.02
CA PRO A 7 21.47 -20.13 -10.28
C PRO A 7 22.23 -20.23 -8.94
N GLN A 8 23.35 -20.97 -8.94
CA GLN A 8 24.19 -21.06 -7.72
C GLN A 8 24.83 -19.72 -7.36
N THR A 9 25.10 -18.87 -8.37
CA THR A 9 25.77 -17.58 -8.20
C THR A 9 25.10 -16.49 -9.04
N THR A 10 25.12 -15.25 -8.55
CA THR A 10 24.71 -14.04 -9.26
C THR A 10 25.50 -12.84 -8.72
N THR A 11 25.53 -11.73 -9.42
CA THR A 11 26.13 -10.50 -8.89
C THR A 11 25.23 -9.86 -7.84
N VAL A 12 23.92 -9.79 -8.09
CA VAL A 12 22.94 -9.17 -7.16
C VAL A 12 21.72 -10.07 -7.01
N ALA A 13 21.35 -10.36 -5.76
CA ALA A 13 20.08 -10.98 -5.44
C ALA A 13 19.09 -9.91 -4.91
N VAL A 14 17.86 -9.92 -5.39
CA VAL A 14 16.78 -9.05 -4.91
C VAL A 14 15.73 -9.93 -4.22
N VAL A 15 15.44 -9.64 -2.96
CA VAL A 15 14.44 -10.36 -2.16
C VAL A 15 13.11 -9.63 -2.24
N GLY A 16 12.16 -10.21 -3.00
CA GLY A 16 10.82 -9.73 -3.23
C GLY A 16 10.60 -9.17 -4.65
N ALA A 17 9.56 -9.67 -5.34
CA ALA A 17 9.10 -9.22 -6.65
C ALA A 17 7.93 -8.22 -6.56
N GLY A 18 7.90 -7.38 -5.52
CA GLY A 18 7.05 -6.20 -5.46
C GLY A 18 7.57 -5.09 -6.38
N LEU A 19 6.79 -4.02 -6.54
CA LEU A 19 7.15 -2.89 -7.42
C LEU A 19 8.56 -2.34 -7.14
N SER A 20 8.96 -2.24 -5.87
CA SER A 20 10.31 -1.77 -5.48
C SER A 20 11.41 -2.72 -5.94
N GLY A 21 11.23 -4.04 -5.72
CA GLY A 21 12.23 -5.03 -6.10
C GLY A 21 12.37 -5.18 -7.62
N LEU A 22 11.24 -5.21 -8.34
CA LEU A 22 11.24 -5.25 -9.79
C LEU A 22 11.87 -4.00 -10.41
N THR A 23 11.62 -2.81 -9.83
CA THR A 23 12.27 -1.57 -10.25
C THR A 23 13.79 -1.63 -10.04
N ALA A 24 14.23 -2.11 -8.87
CA ALA A 24 15.67 -2.25 -8.59
C ALA A 24 16.33 -3.25 -9.53
N ALA A 25 15.75 -4.42 -9.71
CA ALA A 25 16.27 -5.47 -10.58
C ALA A 25 16.36 -5.01 -12.04
N ARG A 26 15.30 -4.34 -12.55
CA ARG A 26 15.30 -3.77 -13.91
C ARG A 26 16.39 -2.73 -14.09
N ALA A 27 16.57 -1.83 -13.13
CA ALA A 27 17.59 -0.79 -13.19
C ALA A 27 19.01 -1.39 -13.25
N LEU A 28 19.27 -2.45 -12.49
CA LEU A 28 20.54 -3.19 -12.51
C LEU A 28 20.72 -3.95 -13.83
N HIS A 29 19.68 -4.68 -14.26
CA HIS A 29 19.70 -5.44 -15.52
C HIS A 29 20.00 -4.56 -16.74
N ARG A 30 19.39 -3.39 -16.83
CA ARG A 30 19.64 -2.41 -17.90
C ARG A 30 21.06 -1.85 -17.91
N GLN A 31 21.78 -1.95 -16.79
CA GLN A 31 23.19 -1.60 -16.68
C GLN A 31 24.13 -2.80 -16.94
N GLY A 32 23.58 -3.95 -17.35
CA GLY A 32 24.35 -5.16 -17.62
C GLY A 32 24.78 -5.93 -16.36
N VAL A 33 24.23 -5.61 -15.19
CA VAL A 33 24.50 -6.34 -13.94
C VAL A 33 23.69 -7.63 -13.95
N ASP A 34 24.37 -8.76 -13.63
CA ASP A 34 23.69 -10.04 -13.45
C ASP A 34 22.86 -9.97 -12.16
N VAL A 35 21.53 -10.20 -12.28
CA VAL A 35 20.56 -10.05 -11.20
C VAL A 35 19.53 -11.15 -11.22
N ILE A 36 19.15 -11.61 -10.02
CA ILE A 36 18.02 -12.52 -9.80
C ILE A 36 17.05 -11.90 -8.80
N VAL A 37 15.76 -12.13 -8.98
CA VAL A 37 14.70 -11.74 -8.03
C VAL A 37 14.11 -13.01 -7.43
N LEU A 38 14.14 -13.13 -6.10
CA LEU A 38 13.58 -14.23 -5.34
C LEU A 38 12.27 -13.78 -4.67
N GLU A 39 11.15 -14.31 -5.12
CA GLU A 39 9.81 -14.01 -4.60
C GLU A 39 9.27 -15.21 -3.82
N ALA A 40 8.73 -14.94 -2.63
CA ALA A 40 8.18 -15.97 -1.77
C ALA A 40 6.82 -16.51 -2.25
N ALA A 41 6.04 -15.67 -2.91
CA ALA A 41 4.72 -16.01 -3.44
C ALA A 41 4.80 -16.65 -4.82
N GLU A 42 3.71 -17.30 -5.23
CA GLU A 42 3.51 -17.81 -6.60
C GLU A 42 3.06 -16.71 -7.58
N ARG A 43 3.13 -15.45 -7.16
CA ARG A 43 2.78 -14.27 -7.97
C ARG A 43 3.75 -13.13 -7.74
N ILE A 44 3.88 -12.27 -8.72
CA ILE A 44 4.59 -11.00 -8.63
C ILE A 44 3.71 -9.91 -8.01
N GLY A 45 4.30 -8.74 -7.77
CA GLY A 45 3.62 -7.48 -7.46
C GLY A 45 3.56 -7.13 -5.97
N GLY A 46 3.69 -8.12 -5.07
CA GLY A 46 3.58 -7.87 -3.64
C GLY A 46 2.22 -7.21 -3.29
N ARG A 47 2.23 -5.96 -2.85
CA ARG A 47 1.03 -5.15 -2.55
C ARG A 47 0.33 -4.54 -3.78
N VAL A 48 0.81 -4.79 -4.98
CA VAL A 48 0.14 -4.51 -6.26
C VAL A 48 -0.45 -5.81 -6.78
N MET A 49 -1.72 -5.80 -7.15
CA MET A 49 -2.43 -6.98 -7.64
C MET A 49 -3.54 -6.55 -8.58
N GLY A 50 -3.39 -6.85 -9.86
CA GLY A 50 -4.40 -6.61 -10.90
C GLY A 50 -5.17 -7.87 -11.25
N GLU A 51 -6.43 -7.69 -11.66
CA GLU A 51 -7.30 -8.75 -12.20
C GLU A 51 -8.05 -8.27 -13.43
N THR A 52 -8.51 -9.22 -14.25
CA THR A 52 -9.44 -8.94 -15.36
C THR A 52 -10.84 -9.35 -14.93
N THR A 53 -11.80 -8.45 -15.13
CA THR A 53 -13.20 -8.67 -14.77
C THR A 53 -13.91 -9.56 -15.81
N VAL A 54 -15.09 -10.06 -15.46
CA VAL A 54 -15.97 -10.80 -16.38
C VAL A 54 -16.44 -9.94 -17.56
N LEU A 55 -16.39 -8.61 -17.44
CA LEU A 55 -16.71 -7.65 -18.49
C LEU A 55 -15.48 -7.22 -19.30
N GLY A 56 -14.32 -7.86 -19.10
CA GLY A 56 -13.08 -7.61 -19.84
C GLY A 56 -12.29 -6.38 -19.41
N SER A 57 -12.76 -5.61 -18.42
CA SER A 57 -12.01 -4.48 -17.87
C SER A 57 -10.94 -4.92 -16.87
N ARG A 58 -9.93 -4.09 -16.67
CA ARG A 58 -8.88 -4.32 -15.65
C ARG A 58 -9.26 -3.61 -14.36
N LEU A 59 -8.90 -4.19 -13.23
CA LEU A 59 -9.04 -3.62 -11.90
C LEU A 59 -7.83 -3.97 -11.03
N ASP A 60 -7.64 -3.23 -9.95
CA ASP A 60 -6.57 -3.48 -8.97
C ASP A 60 -7.14 -3.75 -7.58
N LEU A 61 -6.85 -4.92 -7.04
CA LEU A 61 -7.15 -5.27 -5.64
C LEU A 61 -6.08 -4.80 -4.66
N GLY A 62 -4.92 -4.36 -5.17
CA GLY A 62 -3.83 -3.73 -4.42
C GLY A 62 -3.78 -2.23 -4.55
N GLY A 63 -2.57 -1.66 -4.47
CA GLY A 63 -2.29 -0.26 -4.75
C GLY A 63 -2.67 0.09 -6.19
N GLN A 64 -3.38 1.23 -6.37
CA GLN A 64 -3.92 1.62 -7.67
C GLN A 64 -3.80 3.11 -7.95
N TRP A 65 -3.85 3.97 -6.92
CA TRP A 65 -3.90 5.41 -7.12
C TRP A 65 -2.55 6.03 -7.42
N ILE A 66 -2.58 7.02 -8.31
CA ILE A 66 -1.47 7.87 -8.66
C ILE A 66 -1.83 9.30 -8.22
N GLY A 67 -1.06 9.86 -7.30
CA GLY A 67 -1.22 11.23 -6.84
C GLY A 67 -0.72 12.24 -7.89
N HIS A 68 -1.18 13.48 -7.77
CA HIS A 68 -0.85 14.57 -8.69
C HIS A 68 0.67 14.87 -8.77
N ASP A 69 1.44 14.53 -7.76
CA ASP A 69 2.87 14.74 -7.60
C ASP A 69 3.68 13.42 -7.61
N HIS A 70 3.06 12.30 -7.95
CA HIS A 70 3.72 11.00 -8.06
C HIS A 70 4.47 10.85 -9.40
N HIS A 71 5.47 11.68 -9.62
CA HIS A 71 6.15 11.80 -10.92
C HIS A 71 6.89 10.55 -11.38
N ARG A 72 7.36 9.71 -10.45
CA ARG A 72 8.11 8.48 -10.78
C ARG A 72 7.18 7.42 -11.37
N VAL A 73 6.01 7.20 -10.75
CA VAL A 73 5.04 6.24 -11.28
C VAL A 73 4.39 6.76 -12.58
N MET A 74 4.16 8.07 -12.71
CA MET A 74 3.70 8.68 -13.96
C MET A 74 4.72 8.46 -15.08
N GLY A 75 6.00 8.71 -14.80
CA GLY A 75 7.09 8.50 -15.75
C GLY A 75 7.23 7.04 -16.17
N LEU A 76 7.13 6.11 -15.21
CA LEU A 76 7.17 4.68 -15.50
C LEU A 76 5.96 4.23 -16.33
N ALA A 77 4.75 4.71 -15.99
CA ALA A 77 3.54 4.39 -16.76
C ALA A 77 3.65 4.88 -18.21
N ALA A 78 4.13 6.11 -18.42
CA ALA A 78 4.37 6.68 -19.75
C ALA A 78 5.44 5.88 -20.53
N GLU A 79 6.55 5.51 -19.88
CA GLU A 79 7.60 4.67 -20.48
C GLU A 79 7.06 3.30 -20.94
N LEU A 80 6.14 2.72 -20.18
CA LEU A 80 5.52 1.43 -20.48
C LEU A 80 4.31 1.53 -21.43
N GLY A 81 3.94 2.75 -21.87
CA GLY A 81 2.80 2.97 -22.75
C GLY A 81 1.44 2.79 -22.09
N LEU A 82 1.37 2.91 -20.76
CA LEU A 82 0.12 2.78 -20.00
C LEU A 82 -0.67 4.10 -20.01
N THR A 83 -2.00 3.98 -19.99
CA THR A 83 -2.92 5.11 -20.15
C THR A 83 -3.42 5.62 -18.79
N GLN A 84 -2.91 6.76 -18.33
CA GLN A 84 -3.37 7.43 -17.11
C GLN A 84 -4.68 8.20 -17.37
N PHE A 85 -5.63 8.13 -16.45
CA PHE A 85 -6.87 8.89 -16.49
C PHE A 85 -7.23 9.47 -15.12
N PRO A 86 -7.85 10.67 -15.04
CA PRO A 86 -8.29 11.25 -13.79
C PRO A 86 -9.45 10.46 -13.19
N MET A 87 -9.43 10.22 -11.89
CA MET A 87 -10.54 9.56 -11.19
C MET A 87 -11.79 10.43 -11.24
N HIS A 88 -12.95 9.79 -11.46
CA HIS A 88 -14.22 10.49 -11.41
C HIS A 88 -14.56 10.86 -9.96
N THR A 89 -14.78 12.14 -9.71
CA THR A 89 -15.08 12.65 -8.37
C THR A 89 -16.04 13.84 -8.41
N GLY A 90 -16.83 13.98 -7.37
CA GLY A 90 -17.61 15.19 -7.10
C GLY A 90 -16.76 16.26 -6.38
N PRO A 91 -17.35 17.42 -6.09
CA PRO A 91 -16.64 18.50 -5.38
C PRO A 91 -16.26 18.12 -3.93
N LEU A 92 -17.01 17.22 -3.30
CA LEU A 92 -16.78 16.67 -1.97
C LEU A 92 -17.37 15.26 -1.90
N PRO A 93 -16.74 14.33 -1.17
CA PRO A 93 -17.32 13.02 -0.91
C PRO A 93 -18.62 13.16 -0.11
N ALA A 94 -19.59 12.31 -0.42
CA ALA A 94 -20.82 12.25 0.36
C ALA A 94 -20.55 11.50 1.66
N VAL A 95 -20.78 12.15 2.80
CA VAL A 95 -20.72 11.48 4.12
C VAL A 95 -22.11 10.95 4.45
N ILE A 96 -22.20 9.62 4.67
CA ILE A 96 -23.47 8.94 4.96
C ILE A 96 -23.39 8.14 6.25
N ASP A 97 -24.50 8.05 6.97
CA ASP A 97 -24.66 7.28 8.22
C ASP A 97 -25.98 6.53 8.14
N GLY A 98 -25.94 5.28 7.69
CA GLY A 98 -27.11 4.49 7.32
C GLY A 98 -27.92 5.20 6.20
N PRO A 99 -29.25 5.39 6.39
CA PRO A 99 -30.09 6.02 5.39
C PRO A 99 -29.91 7.55 5.30
N ARG A 100 -29.07 8.15 6.16
CA ARG A 100 -28.96 9.59 6.28
C ARG A 100 -27.68 10.12 5.63
N ARG A 101 -27.85 11.15 4.80
CA ARG A 101 -26.72 11.96 4.35
C ARG A 101 -26.39 13.00 5.42
N VAL A 102 -25.15 13.04 5.89
CA VAL A 102 -24.68 14.00 6.89
C VAL A 102 -24.61 15.40 6.25
N LYS A 103 -25.26 16.37 6.86
CA LYS A 103 -25.29 17.75 6.34
C LYS A 103 -23.91 18.42 6.50
N ILE A 104 -23.50 19.22 5.49
CA ILE A 104 -22.22 19.93 5.49
C ILE A 104 -21.94 20.71 6.79
N PRO A 105 -22.88 21.48 7.38
CA PRO A 105 -22.62 22.18 8.64
C PRO A 105 -22.19 21.26 9.80
N SER A 106 -22.68 20.02 9.82
CA SER A 106 -22.30 19.03 10.83
C SER A 106 -20.87 18.49 10.66
N LEU A 107 -20.22 18.75 9.53
CA LEU A 107 -18.84 18.37 9.25
C LEU A 107 -17.83 19.45 9.69
N LEU A 108 -18.26 20.67 9.98
CA LEU A 108 -17.38 21.79 10.36
C LEU A 108 -16.42 21.46 11.52
N PRO A 109 -16.86 20.81 12.62
CA PRO A 109 -15.93 20.43 13.69
C PRO A 109 -14.82 19.49 13.21
N SER A 110 -15.13 18.53 12.31
CA SER A 110 -14.13 17.64 11.73
C SER A 110 -13.12 18.39 10.88
N VAL A 111 -13.57 19.35 10.07
CA VAL A 111 -12.70 20.20 9.23
C VAL A 111 -11.76 21.04 10.11
N LEU A 112 -12.25 21.62 11.19
CA LEU A 112 -11.42 22.40 12.13
C LEU A 112 -10.34 21.52 12.78
N ILE A 113 -10.70 20.30 13.19
CA ILE A 113 -9.75 19.35 13.79
C ILE A 113 -8.70 18.92 12.77
N LEU A 114 -9.09 18.56 11.55
CA LEU A 114 -8.16 18.19 10.47
C LEU A 114 -7.22 19.36 10.12
N THR A 115 -7.73 20.58 10.06
CA THR A 115 -6.90 21.78 9.87
C THR A 115 -5.90 21.97 11.02
N GLY A 116 -6.34 21.73 12.25
CA GLY A 116 -5.44 21.73 13.43
C GLY A 116 -4.34 20.67 13.30
N LEU A 117 -4.68 19.43 12.92
CA LEU A 117 -3.70 18.36 12.71
C LEU A 117 -2.72 18.70 11.59
N GLU A 118 -3.17 19.32 10.50
CA GLU A 118 -2.29 19.80 9.42
C GLU A 118 -1.26 20.82 9.94
N VAL A 119 -1.69 21.78 10.75
CA VAL A 119 -0.79 22.76 11.37
C VAL A 119 0.19 22.06 12.33
N PHE A 120 -0.32 21.17 13.19
CA PHE A 120 0.50 20.42 14.13
C PHE A 120 1.51 19.50 13.43
N SER A 121 1.19 18.98 12.24
CA SER A 121 2.13 18.14 11.48
C SER A 121 3.44 18.86 11.12
N ARG A 122 3.43 20.19 11.09
CA ARG A 122 4.60 21.04 10.80
C ARG A 122 5.40 21.42 12.05
N LEU A 123 4.87 21.10 13.25
CA LEU A 123 5.49 21.42 14.52
C LEU A 123 6.18 20.19 15.14
N ARG A 124 7.03 20.40 16.13
CA ARG A 124 7.60 19.32 16.93
C ARG A 124 6.53 18.68 17.81
N THR A 125 6.43 17.37 17.75
CA THR A 125 5.46 16.61 18.55
C THR A 125 5.82 16.65 20.04
N PRO A 126 4.90 17.03 20.94
CA PRO A 126 5.14 17.03 22.38
C PRO A 126 5.49 15.63 22.91
N LYS A 127 6.50 15.51 23.78
CA LYS A 127 6.94 14.22 24.35
C LYS A 127 5.80 13.41 24.99
N ARG A 128 4.82 14.08 25.63
CA ARG A 128 3.65 13.42 26.23
C ARG A 128 2.77 12.63 25.23
N TRP A 129 2.88 12.91 23.94
CA TRP A 129 2.09 12.22 22.90
C TRP A 129 2.72 10.90 22.44
N HIS A 130 3.98 10.64 22.82
CA HIS A 130 4.66 9.40 22.40
C HIS A 130 4.01 8.13 22.99
N ALA A 131 3.36 8.25 24.15
CA ALA A 131 2.61 7.15 24.76
C ALA A 131 1.10 7.24 24.53
N THR A 132 0.62 8.18 23.72
CA THR A 132 -0.81 8.37 23.44
C THR A 132 -1.17 7.74 22.11
N SER A 133 -2.16 6.86 22.10
CA SER A 133 -2.67 6.27 20.84
C SER A 133 -3.64 7.22 20.12
N ALA A 134 -3.83 6.98 18.81
CA ALA A 134 -4.80 7.69 18.01
C ALA A 134 -6.23 7.49 18.56
N ALA A 135 -6.56 6.28 19.03
CA ALA A 135 -7.86 5.98 19.64
C ALA A 135 -8.09 6.76 20.95
N GLU A 136 -7.08 6.84 21.82
CA GLU A 136 -7.18 7.65 23.05
C GLU A 136 -7.42 9.13 22.76
N TRP A 137 -6.77 9.65 21.72
CA TRP A 137 -6.96 11.02 21.29
C TRP A 137 -8.37 11.23 20.71
N LEU A 138 -8.84 10.34 19.85
CA LEU A 138 -10.18 10.39 19.26
C LEU A 138 -11.29 10.33 20.31
N ARG A 139 -11.13 9.55 21.38
CA ARG A 139 -12.11 9.50 22.49
C ARG A 139 -12.37 10.87 23.15
N LYS A 140 -11.42 11.79 23.07
CA LYS A 140 -11.55 13.16 23.60
C LYS A 140 -12.25 14.13 22.64
N VAL A 141 -12.46 13.74 21.40
CA VAL A 141 -13.15 14.55 20.39
C VAL A 141 -14.64 14.62 20.71
N PRO A 142 -15.22 15.81 20.82
CA PRO A 142 -16.64 15.97 21.11
C PRO A 142 -17.50 15.64 19.87
N GLY A 143 -18.71 15.16 20.11
CA GLY A 143 -19.68 14.84 19.06
C GLY A 143 -19.49 13.45 18.42
N ARG A 144 -20.55 12.64 18.43
CA ARG A 144 -20.51 11.25 17.91
C ARG A 144 -20.13 11.21 16.42
N THR A 145 -20.84 11.99 15.60
CA THR A 145 -20.62 12.02 14.14
C THR A 145 -19.21 12.51 13.79
N THR A 146 -18.73 13.58 14.47
CA THR A 146 -17.36 14.10 14.27
C THR A 146 -16.32 13.05 14.60
N ARG A 147 -16.46 12.39 15.76
CA ARG A 147 -15.54 11.34 16.19
C ARG A 147 -15.53 10.17 15.22
N ARG A 148 -16.71 9.68 14.82
CA ARG A 148 -16.82 8.54 13.89
C ARG A 148 -16.25 8.88 12.52
N LEU A 149 -16.50 10.08 12.00
CA LEU A 149 -15.91 10.51 10.72
C LEU A 149 -14.38 10.55 10.79
N LEU A 150 -13.81 11.13 11.84
CA LEU A 150 -12.35 11.18 12.01
C LEU A 150 -11.76 9.78 12.20
N GLU A 151 -12.46 8.88 12.89
CA GLU A 151 -12.08 7.49 13.05
C GLU A 151 -12.04 6.77 11.69
N VAL A 152 -13.10 6.86 10.89
CA VAL A 152 -13.15 6.25 9.55
C VAL A 152 -12.07 6.84 8.64
N ILE A 153 -11.88 8.17 8.65
CA ILE A 153 -10.79 8.81 7.91
C ILE A 153 -9.43 8.22 8.34
N ALA A 154 -9.16 8.11 9.63
CA ALA A 154 -7.89 7.59 10.14
C ALA A 154 -7.69 6.11 9.77
N LEU A 155 -8.73 5.29 9.92
CA LEU A 155 -8.71 3.88 9.52
C LEU A 155 -8.38 3.72 8.03
N ILE A 156 -9.09 4.43 7.16
CA ILE A 156 -8.89 4.33 5.70
C ILE A 156 -7.54 4.90 5.27
N SER A 157 -7.06 5.99 5.90
CA SER A 157 -5.79 6.61 5.52
C SER A 157 -4.58 5.75 5.86
N TRP A 158 -4.60 5.05 7.00
CA TRP A 158 -3.43 4.32 7.51
C TRP A 158 -3.64 2.83 7.72
N THR A 159 -4.87 2.33 7.64
CA THR A 159 -5.24 0.92 7.87
C THR A 159 -4.85 0.39 9.26
N ALA A 160 -4.59 1.32 10.17
CA ALA A 160 -4.01 1.06 11.48
C ALA A 160 -5.02 0.50 12.48
N ASP A 161 -4.53 -0.26 13.45
CA ASP A 161 -5.19 -0.43 14.73
C ASP A 161 -4.97 0.85 15.55
N LEU A 162 -5.99 1.71 15.63
CA LEU A 162 -5.84 3.05 16.21
C LEU A 162 -5.42 3.04 17.69
N ASP A 163 -5.68 1.92 18.41
CA ASP A 163 -5.18 1.71 19.77
C ASP A 163 -3.67 1.45 19.81
N ARG A 164 -3.09 0.95 18.73
CA ARG A 164 -1.66 0.67 18.58
C ARG A 164 -0.88 1.79 17.90
N MET A 165 -1.59 2.68 17.19
CA MET A 165 -0.95 3.74 16.40
C MET A 165 -0.61 4.95 17.29
N PRO A 166 0.68 5.29 17.49
CA PRO A 166 1.08 6.46 18.26
C PRO A 166 0.82 7.77 17.49
N ILE A 167 0.36 8.81 18.19
CA ILE A 167 0.14 10.13 17.57
C ILE A 167 1.36 10.67 16.81
N PRO A 168 2.60 10.56 17.32
CA PRO A 168 3.77 11.03 16.58
C PRO A 168 3.96 10.36 15.22
N ALA A 169 3.66 9.06 15.12
CA ALA A 169 3.73 8.35 13.84
C ALA A 169 2.69 8.87 12.85
N MET A 170 1.45 9.07 13.31
CA MET A 170 0.38 9.67 12.51
C MET A 170 0.79 11.05 11.96
N ILE A 171 1.33 11.91 12.82
CA ILE A 171 1.81 13.25 12.45
C ILE A 171 3.00 13.18 11.47
N SER A 172 3.92 12.24 11.68
CA SER A 172 5.04 12.01 10.77
C SER A 172 4.56 11.57 9.38
N MET A 173 3.61 10.66 9.31
CA MET A 173 3.03 10.22 8.03
C MET A 173 2.33 11.36 7.30
N ILE A 174 1.52 12.18 7.98
CA ILE A 174 0.89 13.37 7.40
C ILE A 174 1.95 14.25 6.71
N ARG A 175 3.08 14.48 7.39
CA ARG A 175 4.18 15.33 6.88
C ARG A 175 4.83 14.73 5.63
N HIS A 176 5.18 13.44 5.66
CA HIS A 176 5.92 12.79 4.58
C HIS A 176 5.03 12.39 3.39
N GLN A 177 3.71 12.39 3.56
CA GLN A 177 2.73 12.13 2.51
C GLN A 177 2.13 13.41 1.91
N GLY A 178 2.78 14.57 2.08
CA GLY A 178 2.37 15.82 1.46
C GLY A 178 1.28 16.61 2.21
N GLY A 179 0.95 16.22 3.46
CA GLY A 179 -0.07 16.85 4.29
C GLY A 179 -1.47 16.24 4.10
N LEU A 180 -2.37 16.54 5.04
CA LEU A 180 -3.74 16.00 5.04
C LEU A 180 -4.53 16.39 3.80
N ARG A 181 -4.31 17.60 3.26
CA ARG A 181 -4.99 18.02 2.04
C ARG A 181 -4.65 17.10 0.88
N THR A 182 -3.36 16.79 0.66
CA THR A 182 -2.91 15.86 -0.38
C THR A 182 -3.46 14.47 -0.12
N MET A 183 -3.33 13.97 1.11
CA MET A 183 -3.76 12.62 1.49
C MET A 183 -5.27 12.37 1.31
N LEU A 184 -6.11 13.39 1.59
CA LEU A 184 -7.57 13.24 1.62
C LEU A 184 -8.26 13.77 0.35
N SER A 185 -7.52 14.33 -0.59
CA SER A 185 -8.09 14.86 -1.83
C SER A 185 -7.94 13.85 -2.96
N THR A 186 -9.00 13.71 -3.74
CA THR A 186 -8.96 13.02 -5.02
C THR A 186 -8.34 13.95 -6.06
N LYS A 187 -9.03 14.98 -6.47
CA LYS A 187 -8.51 15.93 -7.46
C LYS A 187 -7.37 16.76 -6.90
N GLY A 188 -6.18 16.66 -7.52
CA GLY A 188 -4.96 17.32 -7.07
C GLY A 188 -4.43 16.78 -5.74
N GLY A 189 -4.75 15.54 -5.38
CA GLY A 189 -4.32 14.85 -4.19
C GLY A 189 -3.68 13.50 -4.48
N ALA A 190 -3.66 12.62 -3.48
CA ALA A 190 -3.02 11.31 -3.56
C ALA A 190 -3.83 10.28 -4.36
N GLN A 191 -5.13 10.54 -4.61
CA GLN A 191 -6.03 9.69 -5.39
C GLN A 191 -6.42 10.33 -6.73
N ASP A 192 -5.55 11.15 -7.33
CA ASP A 192 -5.87 11.99 -8.49
C ASP A 192 -6.22 11.18 -9.75
N SER A 193 -5.51 10.08 -9.98
CA SER A 193 -5.65 9.32 -11.22
C SER A 193 -5.39 7.83 -11.05
N LEU A 194 -5.74 7.08 -12.09
CA LEU A 194 -5.64 5.64 -12.23
C LEU A 194 -5.06 5.28 -13.60
N LEU A 195 -4.75 4.00 -13.82
CA LEU A 195 -4.36 3.45 -15.12
C LEU A 195 -5.49 2.61 -15.71
N VAL A 196 -5.78 2.78 -17.00
CA VAL A 196 -6.78 1.98 -17.73
C VAL A 196 -6.44 0.50 -17.68
N GLU A 197 -5.16 0.18 -17.84
CA GLU A 197 -4.63 -1.19 -17.81
C GLU A 197 -4.44 -1.70 -16.36
N GLY A 198 -4.74 -0.88 -15.35
CA GLY A 198 -4.50 -1.12 -13.94
C GLY A 198 -3.03 -0.95 -13.55
N ALA A 199 -2.79 -0.69 -12.25
CA ALA A 199 -1.44 -0.63 -11.69
C ALA A 199 -0.71 -1.98 -11.73
N GLY A 200 -1.46 -3.09 -11.79
CA GLY A 200 -0.93 -4.44 -12.04
C GLY A 200 -0.05 -4.50 -13.29
N ALA A 201 -0.41 -3.76 -14.34
CA ALA A 201 0.36 -3.71 -15.59
C ALA A 201 1.79 -3.18 -15.41
N LEU A 202 2.05 -2.33 -14.41
CA LEU A 202 3.40 -1.86 -14.08
C LEU A 202 4.30 -3.04 -13.70
N VAL A 203 3.88 -3.85 -12.74
CA VAL A 203 4.67 -4.99 -12.26
C VAL A 203 4.74 -6.12 -13.28
N GLU A 204 3.68 -6.36 -14.05
CA GLU A 204 3.62 -7.32 -15.15
C GLU A 204 4.67 -6.97 -16.21
N SER A 205 4.75 -5.69 -16.63
CA SER A 205 5.70 -5.22 -17.64
C SER A 205 7.16 -5.29 -17.14
N LEU A 206 7.42 -4.89 -15.90
CA LEU A 206 8.76 -4.98 -15.30
C LEU A 206 9.23 -6.45 -15.21
N ALA A 207 8.35 -7.35 -14.76
CA ALA A 207 8.67 -8.76 -14.65
C ALA A 207 8.88 -9.40 -16.04
N ALA A 208 8.10 -9.02 -17.05
CA ALA A 208 8.27 -9.50 -18.41
C ALA A 208 9.63 -9.11 -19.01
N GLU A 209 10.12 -7.88 -18.75
CA GLU A 209 11.46 -7.45 -19.16
C GLU A 209 12.57 -8.24 -18.45
N LEU A 210 12.37 -8.63 -17.20
CA LEU A 210 13.33 -9.45 -16.44
C LEU A 210 13.27 -10.94 -16.81
N GLY A 211 12.12 -11.43 -17.26
CA GLY A 211 11.93 -12.81 -17.72
C GLY A 211 12.30 -13.86 -16.67
N ALA A 212 13.10 -14.83 -17.05
CA ALA A 212 13.51 -15.97 -16.21
C ALA A 212 14.33 -15.57 -14.95
N ARG A 213 14.72 -14.30 -14.80
CA ARG A 213 15.40 -13.78 -13.62
C ARG A 213 14.48 -13.63 -12.43
N VAL A 214 13.16 -13.61 -12.63
CA VAL A 214 12.17 -13.59 -11.54
C VAL A 214 11.80 -15.02 -11.20
N LYS A 215 12.10 -15.43 -9.96
CA LYS A 215 11.84 -16.77 -9.45
C LYS A 215 10.75 -16.70 -8.39
N LEU A 216 9.59 -17.28 -8.70
CA LEU A 216 8.43 -17.37 -7.80
C LEU A 216 8.52 -18.61 -6.91
N GLY A 217 7.84 -18.61 -5.75
CA GLY A 217 7.88 -19.73 -4.81
C GLY A 217 9.21 -19.90 -4.06
N HIS A 218 10.13 -18.93 -4.18
CA HIS A 218 11.47 -18.99 -3.59
C HIS A 218 11.60 -18.08 -2.38
N ARG A 219 10.97 -18.46 -1.27
CA ARG A 219 11.07 -17.73 0.00
C ARG A 219 12.49 -17.78 0.54
N VAL A 220 13.11 -16.60 0.70
CA VAL A 220 14.38 -16.46 1.41
C VAL A 220 14.13 -16.57 2.91
N THR A 221 14.79 -17.54 3.57
CA THR A 221 14.66 -17.81 5.00
C THR A 221 15.85 -17.31 5.80
N SER A 222 17.02 -17.24 5.17
CA SER A 222 18.22 -16.66 5.77
C SER A 222 19.07 -15.89 4.77
N VAL A 223 19.84 -14.93 5.30
CA VAL A 223 20.86 -14.16 4.57
C VAL A 223 22.13 -14.20 5.42
N SER A 224 23.15 -14.93 4.96
CA SER A 224 24.46 -15.02 5.60
C SER A 224 25.50 -14.22 4.83
N ARG A 225 26.26 -13.36 5.53
CA ARG A 225 27.29 -12.50 4.95
C ARG A 225 28.66 -12.86 5.46
N ASN A 226 29.64 -12.91 4.57
CA ASN A 226 31.04 -13.08 4.88
C ASN A 226 31.90 -12.15 3.99
N GLU A 227 33.23 -12.37 3.97
CA GLU A 227 34.16 -11.58 3.14
C GLU A 227 34.02 -11.83 1.63
N HIS A 228 33.31 -12.88 1.22
CA HIS A 228 33.09 -13.23 -0.19
C HIS A 228 31.72 -12.79 -0.73
N GLY A 229 30.88 -12.13 0.10
CA GLY A 229 29.54 -11.65 -0.26
C GLY A 229 28.45 -12.23 0.63
N VAL A 230 27.29 -12.51 0.05
CA VAL A 230 26.10 -12.99 0.75
C VAL A 230 25.63 -14.33 0.19
N THR A 231 25.13 -15.18 1.08
CA THR A 231 24.44 -16.43 0.75
C THR A 231 23.00 -16.33 1.20
N LEU A 232 22.07 -16.59 0.29
CA LEU A 232 20.64 -16.62 0.57
C LEU A 232 20.15 -18.07 0.57
N ASP A 233 19.49 -18.50 1.64
CA ASP A 233 18.89 -19.82 1.75
C ASP A 233 17.40 -19.75 1.39
N THR A 234 16.96 -20.68 0.55
CA THR A 234 15.56 -20.94 0.22
C THR A 234 15.26 -22.43 0.40
N ALA A 235 13.97 -22.79 0.36
CA ALA A 235 13.59 -24.20 0.38
C ALA A 235 14.11 -24.99 -0.84
N SER A 236 14.37 -24.30 -1.98
CA SER A 236 14.84 -24.89 -3.23
C SER A 236 16.36 -24.91 -3.39
N GLY A 237 17.10 -24.42 -2.42
CA GLY A 237 18.57 -24.36 -2.46
C GLY A 237 19.11 -22.98 -2.05
N GLN A 238 20.42 -22.81 -2.30
CA GLN A 238 21.17 -21.60 -1.96
C GLN A 238 21.53 -20.79 -3.20
N VAL A 239 21.55 -19.47 -3.02
CA VAL A 239 22.07 -18.51 -4.01
C VAL A 239 23.18 -17.69 -3.39
N HIS A 240 24.35 -17.67 -4.02
CA HIS A 240 25.47 -16.80 -3.63
C HIS A 240 25.43 -15.52 -4.47
N ALA A 241 25.55 -14.36 -3.82
CA ALA A 241 25.56 -13.05 -4.49
C ALA A 241 26.63 -12.14 -3.90
N THR A 242 27.14 -11.20 -4.71
CA THR A 242 28.04 -10.16 -4.18
C THR A 242 27.27 -9.17 -3.31
N LYS A 243 26.04 -8.81 -3.70
CA LYS A 243 25.17 -7.88 -2.97
C LYS A 243 23.74 -8.42 -2.92
N VAL A 244 23.00 -8.00 -1.88
CA VAL A 244 21.57 -8.31 -1.76
C VAL A 244 20.76 -7.02 -1.54
N ILE A 245 19.59 -6.92 -2.18
CA ILE A 245 18.59 -5.87 -1.91
C ILE A 245 17.38 -6.53 -1.27
N VAL A 246 17.08 -6.18 -0.02
CA VAL A 246 15.90 -6.66 0.71
C VAL A 246 14.78 -5.63 0.55
N THR A 247 13.64 -6.05 -0.04
CA THR A 247 12.48 -5.18 -0.31
C THR A 247 11.24 -5.55 0.51
N ALA A 248 11.37 -6.58 1.34
CA ALA A 248 10.28 -7.02 2.21
C ALA A 248 9.94 -5.95 3.27
N PRO A 249 8.64 -5.76 3.59
CA PRO A 249 8.23 -4.88 4.69
C PRO A 249 8.91 -5.28 6.00
N PRO A 250 9.20 -4.34 6.93
CA PRO A 250 9.93 -4.63 8.15
C PRO A 250 9.44 -5.83 8.96
N PRO A 251 8.12 -6.02 9.20
CA PRO A 251 7.63 -7.21 9.92
C PRO A 251 7.87 -8.52 9.17
N THR A 252 7.90 -8.47 7.84
CA THR A 252 8.20 -9.64 7.00
C THR A 252 9.70 -9.89 6.97
N ALA A 253 10.53 -8.85 6.85
CA ALA A 253 11.99 -8.95 6.92
C ALA A 253 12.47 -9.48 8.28
N ALA A 254 11.75 -9.23 9.38
CA ALA A 254 12.02 -9.79 10.70
C ALA A 254 11.95 -11.32 10.76
N ARG A 255 11.33 -11.96 9.77
CA ARG A 255 11.22 -13.43 9.66
C ARG A 255 12.43 -14.05 8.95
N ILE A 256 13.34 -13.24 8.39
CA ILE A 256 14.57 -13.66 7.73
C ILE A 256 15.67 -13.71 8.79
N THR A 257 16.39 -14.82 8.88
CA THR A 257 17.55 -14.95 9.75
C THR A 257 18.77 -14.30 9.11
N PHE A 258 19.40 -13.34 9.79
CA PHE A 258 20.62 -12.69 9.32
C PHE A 258 21.84 -13.14 10.10
N SER A 259 22.93 -13.47 9.38
CA SER A 259 24.23 -13.83 9.96
C SER A 259 25.36 -13.05 9.26
N PRO A 260 26.18 -12.24 9.96
CA PRO A 260 26.04 -11.88 11.38
C PRO A 260 24.69 -11.19 11.67
N GLN A 261 24.27 -11.25 12.93
CA GLN A 261 23.02 -10.62 13.36
C GLN A 261 23.02 -9.13 13.00
N LEU A 262 21.85 -8.61 12.58
CA LEU A 262 21.67 -7.20 12.32
C LEU A 262 21.89 -6.35 13.59
N PRO A 263 22.29 -5.07 13.45
CA PRO A 263 22.38 -4.16 14.59
C PRO A 263 21.08 -4.14 15.41
N ALA A 264 21.19 -4.02 16.73
CA ALA A 264 20.06 -4.08 17.65
C ALA A 264 18.94 -3.10 17.29
N GLU A 265 19.30 -1.88 16.86
CA GLU A 265 18.34 -0.85 16.41
C GLU A 265 17.51 -1.33 15.22
N ARG A 266 18.14 -2.01 14.23
CA ARG A 266 17.45 -2.55 13.07
C ARG A 266 16.51 -3.69 13.46
N VAL A 267 16.95 -4.58 14.33
CA VAL A 267 16.12 -5.67 14.85
C VAL A 267 14.90 -5.12 15.59
N GLN A 268 15.12 -4.15 16.49
CA GLN A 268 14.05 -3.50 17.23
C GLN A 268 13.05 -2.81 16.31
N MET A 269 13.53 -2.07 15.29
CA MET A 269 12.67 -1.46 14.29
C MET A 269 11.78 -2.50 13.61
N GLN A 270 12.34 -3.59 13.12
CA GLN A 270 11.57 -4.63 12.41
C GLN A 270 10.55 -5.32 13.31
N GLN A 271 10.87 -5.53 14.59
CA GLN A 271 10.00 -6.23 15.55
C GLN A 271 8.90 -5.35 16.15
N ASN A 272 9.09 -4.02 16.19
CA ASN A 272 8.12 -3.08 16.74
C ASN A 272 7.28 -2.39 15.67
N MET A 273 7.14 -3.02 14.52
CA MET A 273 6.23 -2.59 13.45
C MET A 273 5.23 -3.70 13.10
N TYR A 274 4.09 -3.31 12.59
CA TYR A 274 3.05 -4.22 12.12
C TYR A 274 2.47 -3.74 10.80
N MET A 275 1.89 -4.67 10.02
CA MET A 275 1.15 -4.31 8.81
C MET A 275 -0.29 -3.94 9.17
N GLY A 276 -0.81 -2.90 8.53
CA GLY A 276 -2.21 -2.52 8.70
C GLY A 276 -3.18 -3.56 8.14
N SER A 277 -4.41 -3.59 8.67
CA SER A 277 -5.47 -4.46 8.18
C SER A 277 -6.35 -3.71 7.20
N VAL A 278 -6.52 -4.25 5.99
CA VAL A 278 -7.41 -3.69 4.98
C VAL A 278 -8.10 -4.79 4.18
N TYR A 279 -9.40 -4.61 4.03
CA TYR A 279 -10.24 -5.32 3.09
C TYR A 279 -10.58 -4.37 1.95
N LYS A 280 -10.31 -4.81 0.74
CA LYS A 280 -10.63 -4.10 -0.49
C LYS A 280 -11.58 -4.95 -1.32
N ALA A 281 -12.64 -4.34 -1.84
CA ALA A 281 -13.52 -4.97 -2.80
C ALA A 281 -13.82 -4.02 -3.96
N ILE A 282 -14.04 -4.59 -5.15
CA ILE A 282 -14.48 -3.85 -6.33
C ILE A 282 -15.73 -4.53 -6.87
N ALA A 283 -16.84 -3.78 -6.81
CA ALA A 283 -18.09 -4.16 -7.44
C ALA A 283 -18.10 -3.67 -8.88
N VAL A 284 -18.35 -4.57 -9.82
CA VAL A 284 -18.31 -4.32 -11.27
C VAL A 284 -19.74 -4.32 -11.82
N TYR A 285 -20.09 -3.31 -12.60
CA TYR A 285 -21.41 -3.13 -13.22
C TYR A 285 -21.26 -2.82 -14.69
N GLU A 286 -22.30 -3.06 -15.51
CA GLU A 286 -22.26 -2.73 -16.93
C GLU A 286 -22.01 -1.25 -17.22
N LYS A 287 -22.49 -0.36 -16.33
CA LYS A 287 -22.28 1.09 -16.41
C LYS A 287 -22.23 1.73 -15.03
N PRO A 288 -21.59 2.91 -14.87
CA PRO A 288 -21.53 3.65 -13.60
C PRO A 288 -22.82 4.41 -13.32
N PHE A 289 -23.93 3.73 -13.07
CA PHE A 289 -25.29 4.29 -12.90
C PHE A 289 -25.39 5.28 -11.73
N TRP A 290 -24.53 5.14 -10.71
CA TRP A 290 -24.50 6.05 -9.55
C TRP A 290 -24.13 7.49 -9.90
N ARG A 291 -23.50 7.75 -11.05
CA ARG A 291 -23.10 9.08 -11.51
C ARG A 291 -24.29 10.00 -11.75
N GLU A 292 -25.46 9.44 -12.00
CA GLU A 292 -26.70 10.21 -12.15
C GLU A 292 -27.19 10.80 -10.82
N ARG A 293 -26.76 10.23 -9.68
CA ARG A 293 -27.25 10.58 -8.32
C ARG A 293 -26.17 11.09 -7.38
N SER A 294 -24.92 10.88 -7.71
CA SER A 294 -23.78 11.19 -6.81
C SER A 294 -22.49 11.47 -7.57
N GLY A 295 -21.48 12.01 -6.87
CA GLY A 295 -20.14 12.19 -7.39
C GLY A 295 -19.30 10.91 -7.40
N GLY A 296 -19.84 9.76 -6.96
CA GLY A 296 -19.11 8.49 -6.93
C GLY A 296 -18.18 8.30 -5.75
N GLU A 297 -18.10 9.26 -4.84
CA GLU A 297 -17.28 9.14 -3.61
C GLU A 297 -18.15 9.21 -2.37
N PHE A 298 -17.92 8.24 -1.47
CA PHE A 298 -18.67 8.14 -0.22
C PHE A 298 -17.72 7.84 0.95
N MET A 299 -17.97 8.54 2.06
CA MET A 299 -17.44 8.19 3.37
C MET A 299 -18.60 7.66 4.21
N VAL A 300 -18.60 6.37 4.50
CA VAL A 300 -19.71 5.67 5.15
C VAL A 300 -19.37 5.46 6.61
N LEU A 301 -20.23 5.95 7.51
CA LEU A 301 -20.01 5.96 8.96
C LEU A 301 -20.65 4.81 9.69
N ASP A 302 -21.75 4.23 9.15
CA ASP A 302 -22.33 3.00 9.71
C ASP A 302 -21.37 1.81 9.54
N GLY A 303 -21.51 0.81 10.38
CA GLY A 303 -20.58 -0.33 10.38
C GLY A 303 -20.79 -1.30 9.21
N PRO A 304 -19.72 -1.78 8.58
CA PRO A 304 -18.36 -1.32 8.79
C PRO A 304 -18.10 0.07 8.17
N GLY A 305 -17.32 0.91 8.88
CA GLY A 305 -16.89 2.21 8.37
C GLY A 305 -15.99 2.05 7.16
N ARG A 306 -16.29 2.77 6.08
CA ARG A 306 -15.66 2.54 4.78
C ARG A 306 -15.59 3.78 3.91
N ALA A 307 -14.63 3.76 2.99
CA ALA A 307 -14.62 4.68 1.86
C ALA A 307 -15.01 3.93 0.58
N VAL A 308 -15.74 4.62 -0.30
CA VAL A 308 -16.17 4.10 -1.59
C VAL A 308 -15.79 5.09 -2.67
N PHE A 309 -15.21 4.59 -3.77
CA PHE A 309 -14.68 5.41 -4.87
C PHE A 309 -15.16 4.87 -6.21
N ASP A 310 -15.51 5.80 -7.11
CA ASP A 310 -15.74 5.48 -8.51
C ASP A 310 -14.38 5.36 -9.23
N THR A 311 -13.96 4.14 -9.49
CA THR A 311 -12.70 3.82 -10.19
C THR A 311 -12.92 3.41 -11.64
N THR A 312 -14.04 3.79 -12.23
CA THR A 312 -14.43 3.47 -13.60
C THR A 312 -13.51 4.12 -14.62
N ALA A 313 -12.88 3.33 -15.47
CA ALA A 313 -12.12 3.82 -16.61
C ALA A 313 -13.03 4.52 -17.65
N PRO A 314 -12.52 5.51 -18.40
CA PRO A 314 -13.31 6.18 -19.43
C PRO A 314 -13.92 5.19 -20.44
N GLY A 315 -15.24 5.24 -20.62
CA GLY A 315 -15.98 4.35 -21.51
C GLY A 315 -16.05 2.88 -21.09
N GLY A 316 -15.51 2.54 -19.92
CA GLY A 316 -15.50 1.18 -19.40
C GLY A 316 -16.72 0.82 -18.54
N PRO A 317 -16.82 -0.44 -18.13
CA PRO A 317 -17.78 -0.90 -17.12
C PRO A 317 -17.63 -0.12 -15.81
N GLY A 318 -18.73 0.01 -15.07
CA GLY A 318 -18.74 0.72 -13.80
C GLY A 318 -17.95 -0.05 -12.72
N HIS A 319 -17.03 0.62 -12.04
CA HIS A 319 -16.26 0.07 -10.92
C HIS A 319 -16.48 0.89 -9.65
N LEU A 320 -17.06 0.29 -8.60
CA LEU A 320 -17.09 0.86 -7.25
C LEU A 320 -16.06 0.13 -6.38
N CYS A 321 -15.01 0.85 -6.03
CA CYS A 321 -13.98 0.39 -5.11
C CYS A 321 -14.39 0.70 -3.67
N VAL A 322 -14.41 -0.32 -2.82
CA VAL A 322 -14.74 -0.23 -1.39
C VAL A 322 -13.51 -0.56 -0.58
N LEU A 323 -13.19 0.28 0.41
CA LEU A 323 -12.13 0.06 1.39
C LEU A 323 -12.71 0.03 2.79
N VAL A 324 -12.44 -1.05 3.53
CA VAL A 324 -12.67 -1.18 4.96
C VAL A 324 -11.33 -1.45 5.64
N ALA A 325 -11.05 -0.82 6.77
CA ALA A 325 -9.72 -0.91 7.37
C ALA A 325 -9.75 -1.11 8.89
N GLY A 326 -8.60 -1.50 9.45
CA GLY A 326 -8.43 -1.74 10.87
C GLY A 326 -9.22 -2.95 11.38
N PRO A 327 -9.72 -2.90 12.62
CA PRO A 327 -10.49 -3.99 13.23
C PRO A 327 -11.73 -4.38 12.42
N GLU A 328 -12.44 -3.40 11.84
CA GLU A 328 -13.67 -3.64 11.07
C GLU A 328 -13.40 -4.44 9.77
N ALA A 329 -12.19 -4.33 9.19
CA ALA A 329 -11.79 -5.18 8.08
C ALA A 329 -11.66 -6.66 8.50
N ARG A 330 -11.13 -6.93 9.70
CA ARG A 330 -11.00 -8.29 10.24
C ARG A 330 -12.35 -8.90 10.64
N GLU A 331 -13.30 -8.07 11.08
CA GLU A 331 -14.65 -8.53 11.38
C GLU A 331 -15.37 -9.10 10.14
N LEU A 332 -15.06 -8.56 8.96
CA LEU A 332 -15.60 -9.08 7.69
C LEU A 332 -15.14 -10.51 7.38
N ASP A 333 -13.98 -10.95 7.88
CA ASP A 333 -13.46 -12.29 7.63
C ASP A 333 -14.35 -13.40 8.21
N GLY A 334 -15.17 -13.07 9.22
CA GLY A 334 -16.18 -13.98 9.79
C GLY A 334 -17.41 -14.20 8.90
N LEU A 335 -17.54 -13.46 7.80
CA LEU A 335 -18.66 -13.56 6.87
C LEU A 335 -18.26 -14.33 5.61
N ASP A 336 -19.24 -14.95 4.96
CA ASP A 336 -19.06 -15.43 3.58
C ASP A 336 -19.03 -14.26 2.58
N THR A 337 -18.67 -14.52 1.34
CA THR A 337 -18.58 -13.50 0.28
C THR A 337 -19.89 -12.72 0.10
N ALA A 338 -21.04 -13.40 0.16
CA ALA A 338 -22.35 -12.75 0.03
C ALA A 338 -22.65 -11.86 1.25
N GLY A 339 -22.26 -12.29 2.44
CA GLY A 339 -22.35 -11.53 3.69
C GLY A 339 -21.48 -10.27 3.64
N ARG A 340 -20.21 -10.39 3.24
CA ARG A 340 -19.31 -9.24 3.06
C ARG A 340 -19.85 -8.25 2.06
N ARG A 341 -20.30 -8.72 0.88
CA ARG A 341 -20.91 -7.87 -0.14
C ARG A 341 -22.12 -7.10 0.40
N ARG A 342 -23.05 -7.76 1.10
CA ARG A 342 -24.19 -7.09 1.74
C ARG A 342 -23.77 -6.09 2.79
N ALA A 343 -22.78 -6.43 3.63
CA ALA A 343 -22.31 -5.54 4.69
C ALA A 343 -21.74 -4.24 4.14
N VAL A 344 -21.02 -4.27 3.00
CA VAL A 344 -20.35 -3.08 2.46
C VAL A 344 -21.18 -2.31 1.43
N LEU A 345 -22.15 -2.93 0.75
CA LEU A 345 -23.00 -2.27 -0.24
C LEU A 345 -24.39 -1.89 0.30
N GLY A 346 -24.85 -2.52 1.40
CA GLY A 346 -26.23 -2.43 1.86
C GLY A 346 -26.75 -1.00 2.02
N SER A 347 -26.06 -0.17 2.81
CA SER A 347 -26.47 1.22 3.05
C SER A 347 -26.30 2.12 1.84
N LEU A 348 -25.47 1.75 0.86
CA LEU A 348 -25.31 2.53 -0.37
C LEU A 348 -26.59 2.50 -1.25
N SER A 349 -27.39 1.42 -1.15
CA SER A 349 -28.59 1.25 -1.98
C SER A 349 -29.61 2.39 -1.84
N GLU A 350 -29.70 2.99 -0.65
CA GLU A 350 -30.57 4.13 -0.40
C GLU A 350 -30.07 5.43 -1.01
N HIS A 351 -28.78 5.51 -1.35
CA HIS A 351 -28.14 6.71 -1.88
C HIS A 351 -27.89 6.68 -3.38
N VAL A 352 -27.63 5.49 -3.95
CA VAL A 352 -27.30 5.34 -5.37
C VAL A 352 -28.29 4.47 -6.14
N GLY A 353 -29.18 3.76 -5.45
CA GLY A 353 -30.20 2.87 -6.03
C GLY A 353 -29.95 1.40 -5.68
N PRO A 354 -31.01 0.57 -5.73
CA PRO A 354 -30.95 -0.86 -5.38
C PRO A 354 -30.04 -1.65 -6.31
N GLU A 355 -29.77 -1.16 -7.50
CA GLU A 355 -28.90 -1.78 -8.51
C GLU A 355 -27.47 -2.04 -7.95
N VAL A 356 -27.04 -1.26 -6.95
CA VAL A 356 -25.73 -1.45 -6.30
C VAL A 356 -25.58 -2.80 -5.63
N LEU A 357 -26.68 -3.46 -5.24
CA LEU A 357 -26.66 -4.75 -4.58
C LEU A 357 -26.42 -5.93 -5.54
N GLU A 358 -26.57 -5.70 -6.85
CA GLU A 358 -26.51 -6.72 -7.89
C GLU A 358 -25.37 -6.44 -8.90
N PRO A 359 -24.10 -6.46 -8.47
CA PRO A 359 -22.97 -6.29 -9.39
C PRO A 359 -22.86 -7.47 -10.34
N ALA A 360 -22.47 -7.21 -11.58
CA ALA A 360 -22.15 -8.22 -12.59
C ALA A 360 -20.88 -9.01 -12.20
N GLY A 361 -19.96 -8.40 -11.47
CA GLY A 361 -18.74 -9.02 -10.93
C GLY A 361 -18.42 -8.51 -9.53
N TRP A 362 -17.86 -9.41 -8.72
CA TRP A 362 -17.40 -9.10 -7.37
C TRP A 362 -15.98 -9.62 -7.17
N HIS A 363 -15.06 -8.72 -6.88
CA HIS A 363 -13.65 -9.01 -6.64
C HIS A 363 -13.27 -8.47 -5.26
N GLU A 364 -12.59 -9.29 -4.43
CA GLU A 364 -12.28 -8.91 -3.05
C GLU A 364 -10.94 -9.48 -2.58
N LYS A 365 -10.28 -8.78 -1.67
CA LYS A 365 -9.03 -9.21 -1.03
C LYS A 365 -8.95 -8.68 0.40
N SER A 366 -8.78 -9.58 1.38
CA SER A 366 -8.35 -9.28 2.74
C SER A 366 -6.82 -9.31 2.79
N TRP A 367 -6.18 -8.15 2.75
CA TRP A 367 -4.72 -8.05 2.66
C TRP A 367 -4.01 -8.54 3.92
N HIS A 368 -4.61 -8.39 5.09
CA HIS A 368 -4.08 -8.87 6.36
C HIS A 368 -4.06 -10.40 6.47
N LEU A 369 -4.75 -11.11 5.57
CA LEU A 369 -4.67 -12.56 5.42
C LEU A 369 -3.63 -13.00 4.38
N ASP A 370 -3.00 -12.07 3.65
CA ASP A 370 -1.94 -12.39 2.70
C ASP A 370 -0.66 -12.79 3.46
N GLU A 371 -0.20 -14.02 3.29
CA GLU A 371 0.93 -14.59 4.02
C GLU A 371 2.22 -13.80 3.85
N HIS A 372 2.45 -13.26 2.65
CA HIS A 372 3.71 -12.63 2.26
C HIS A 372 3.69 -11.12 2.46
N ALA A 373 2.59 -10.44 2.15
CA ALA A 373 2.42 -9.02 2.41
C ALA A 373 2.11 -8.75 3.89
N GLY A 374 1.35 -9.63 4.54
CA GLY A 374 0.94 -9.51 5.94
C GLY A 374 -0.03 -8.38 6.22
N GLY A 375 -0.46 -7.63 5.19
CA GLY A 375 -1.35 -6.49 5.30
C GLY A 375 -1.06 -5.38 4.28
N GLY A 376 -1.60 -4.20 4.51
CA GLY A 376 -1.49 -2.97 3.70
C GLY A 376 -1.83 -1.74 4.56
N TYR A 377 -1.57 -0.49 4.14
CA TYR A 377 -0.86 -0.18 2.90
C TYR A 377 0.66 -0.31 3.08
N MET A 378 1.18 -0.05 4.29
CA MET A 378 2.58 -0.08 4.69
C MET A 378 2.73 -0.60 6.13
N ALA A 379 3.97 -0.83 6.55
CA ALA A 379 4.28 -1.14 7.94
C ALA A 379 4.14 0.11 8.82
N LEU A 380 3.57 -0.07 9.99
CA LEU A 380 3.23 0.96 10.96
C LEU A 380 3.97 0.70 12.27
N PRO A 381 4.48 1.73 12.97
CA PRO A 381 5.13 1.56 14.26
C PRO A 381 4.10 1.30 15.36
N ASP A 382 4.46 0.47 16.33
CA ASP A 382 3.68 0.21 17.54
C ASP A 382 3.92 1.29 18.62
N ILE A 383 3.04 1.36 19.62
CA ILE A 383 3.21 2.29 20.73
C ILE A 383 4.53 2.02 21.45
N GLY A 384 5.22 3.10 21.79
CA GLY A 384 6.54 3.06 22.43
C GLY A 384 7.71 3.00 21.46
N PHE A 385 7.45 2.67 20.19
CA PHE A 385 8.41 2.79 19.11
C PHE A 385 8.16 4.08 18.33
N THR A 386 9.14 4.96 18.30
CA THR A 386 8.97 6.35 17.81
C THR A 386 9.79 6.63 16.56
N GLU A 387 10.32 5.61 15.89
CA GLU A 387 10.98 5.83 14.61
C GLU A 387 10.03 6.43 13.59
N GLN A 388 10.53 7.41 12.91
CA GLN A 388 9.78 8.21 11.95
C GLN A 388 10.06 7.70 10.54
N LEU A 389 9.09 7.87 9.65
CA LEU A 389 9.32 7.69 8.24
C LEU A 389 10.18 8.84 7.69
N PRO A 390 11.01 8.60 6.67
CA PRO A 390 11.30 7.30 6.10
C PRO A 390 12.14 6.42 7.03
N LEU A 391 11.98 5.11 6.92
CA LEU A 391 12.79 4.17 7.69
C LEU A 391 14.25 4.20 7.22
N PRO A 392 15.21 3.90 8.12
CA PRO A 392 16.62 3.86 7.78
C PRO A 392 16.89 2.93 6.59
N SER A 393 17.54 3.46 5.56
CA SER A 393 17.85 2.75 4.31
C SER A 393 19.35 2.51 4.10
N ALA A 394 20.21 3.00 5.00
CA ALA A 394 21.65 2.85 4.88
C ALA A 394 22.04 1.36 4.75
N PRO A 395 22.94 1.00 3.81
CA PRO A 395 23.42 -0.36 3.65
C PRO A 395 24.12 -0.88 4.90
N LEU A 396 24.02 -2.18 5.11
CA LEU A 396 24.75 -2.91 6.16
C LEU A 396 25.75 -3.86 5.50
N GLY A 397 26.91 -3.34 5.10
CA GLY A 397 27.86 -4.06 4.24
C GLY A 397 27.25 -4.34 2.86
N ASP A 398 27.09 -5.63 2.55
CA ASP A 398 26.55 -6.08 1.25
C ASP A 398 25.01 -6.18 1.21
N ILE A 399 24.34 -5.80 2.31
CA ILE A 399 22.88 -5.81 2.42
C ILE A 399 22.35 -4.41 2.23
N HIS A 400 21.57 -4.21 1.17
CA HIS A 400 20.88 -2.97 0.84
C HIS A 400 19.39 -3.10 1.14
N TRP A 401 18.72 -1.99 1.41
CA TRP A 401 17.32 -1.95 1.82
C TRP A 401 16.50 -1.12 0.84
N ALA A 402 15.37 -1.68 0.43
CA ALA A 402 14.37 -0.99 -0.36
C ALA A 402 12.97 -1.26 0.21
N GLY A 403 11.93 -1.05 -0.59
CA GLY A 403 10.54 -1.08 -0.13
C GLY A 403 10.04 0.32 0.20
N THR A 404 8.76 0.55 -0.02
CA THR A 404 8.15 1.89 0.08
C THR A 404 8.32 2.54 1.45
N GLU A 405 8.52 1.75 2.51
CA GLU A 405 8.77 2.23 3.88
C GLU A 405 10.10 2.99 4.01
N THR A 406 11.06 2.73 3.11
CA THR A 406 12.37 3.39 3.09
C THR A 406 12.45 4.56 2.11
N ALA A 407 11.35 4.90 1.45
CA ALA A 407 11.28 6.00 0.50
C ALA A 407 11.28 7.36 1.21
N HIS A 408 12.05 8.31 0.68
CA HIS A 408 12.08 9.68 1.19
C HIS A 408 10.80 10.44 0.82
N ASP A 409 10.34 10.23 -0.42
CA ASP A 409 9.11 10.83 -0.94
C ASP A 409 8.03 9.75 -1.07
N HIS A 410 6.81 10.09 -0.70
CA HIS A 410 5.61 9.26 -0.84
C HIS A 410 5.74 7.83 -0.24
N PRO A 411 6.24 7.67 1.02
CA PRO A 411 6.27 6.36 1.66
C PRO A 411 4.85 5.79 1.76
N GLY A 412 4.71 4.48 1.47
CA GLY A 412 3.42 3.80 1.43
C GLY A 412 2.71 3.82 0.06
N TYR A 413 3.19 4.61 -0.90
CA TYR A 413 2.64 4.72 -2.26
C TYR A 413 3.47 3.95 -3.30
N LEU A 414 2.90 3.79 -4.51
CA LEU A 414 3.58 3.22 -5.68
C LEU A 414 4.83 4.04 -6.03
N ASP A 415 4.74 5.37 -5.98
CA ASP A 415 5.85 6.28 -6.27
C ASP A 415 7.03 6.08 -5.34
N GLY A 416 6.77 5.93 -4.02
CA GLY A 416 7.81 5.64 -3.05
C GLY A 416 8.44 4.26 -3.22
N ALA A 417 7.69 3.26 -3.69
CA ALA A 417 8.26 1.96 -4.01
C ALA A 417 9.27 2.04 -5.17
N ILE A 418 8.97 2.84 -6.19
CA ILE A 418 9.86 3.09 -7.33
C ILE A 418 11.10 3.89 -6.89
N GLU A 419 10.90 4.92 -6.06
CA GLU A 419 12.01 5.70 -5.48
C GLU A 419 12.99 4.80 -4.74
N ALA A 420 12.50 4.02 -3.77
CA ALA A 420 13.32 3.15 -2.94
C ALA A 420 14.06 2.09 -3.76
N GLY A 421 13.40 1.48 -4.76
CA GLY A 421 14.02 0.52 -5.67
C GLY A 421 15.13 1.14 -6.51
N THR A 422 14.88 2.32 -7.08
CA THR A 422 15.86 3.06 -7.90
C THR A 422 17.07 3.50 -7.08
N ARG A 423 16.85 3.98 -5.85
CA ARG A 423 17.90 4.35 -4.90
C ARG A 423 18.79 3.16 -4.57
N ALA A 424 18.19 2.02 -4.17
CA ALA A 424 18.93 0.82 -3.81
C ALA A 424 19.76 0.28 -4.99
N ALA A 425 19.21 0.27 -6.20
CA ALA A 425 19.96 -0.12 -7.40
C ALA A 425 21.18 0.78 -7.64
N ARG A 426 21.03 2.09 -7.47
CA ARG A 426 22.15 3.05 -7.60
C ARG A 426 23.22 2.84 -6.53
N GLU A 427 22.82 2.60 -5.27
CA GLU A 427 23.73 2.28 -4.16
C GLU A 427 24.55 1.01 -4.47
N VAL A 428 23.88 -0.05 -4.92
CA VAL A 428 24.53 -1.31 -5.32
C VAL A 428 25.50 -1.08 -6.50
N THR A 429 25.06 -0.34 -7.54
CA THR A 429 25.91 -0.04 -8.71
C THR A 429 27.21 0.69 -8.30
N ASN A 430 27.12 1.63 -7.38
CA ASN A 430 28.28 2.35 -6.86
C ASN A 430 29.19 1.42 -6.06
N ALA A 431 28.62 0.61 -5.18
CA ALA A 431 29.38 -0.35 -4.34
C ALA A 431 30.02 -1.51 -5.12
N LEU A 432 29.59 -1.78 -6.36
CA LEU A 432 30.24 -2.76 -7.26
C LEU A 432 31.41 -2.18 -8.04
N ARG A 433 31.58 -0.86 -8.03
CA ARG A 433 32.69 -0.16 -8.73
C ARG A 433 33.87 0.15 -7.79
N GLU A 434 33.66 0.12 -6.49
CA GLU A 434 34.67 0.29 -5.45
C GLU A 434 35.43 -1.01 -5.20
#